data_6b8d6a5b0f47f86c41c68060b15739d1
#
_entry.id   6b8d6a5b0f47f86c41c68060b15739d1
#
_cell.length_a   1.000
_cell.length_b   1.000
_cell.length_c   1.000
_cell.angle_alpha   90.00
_cell.angle_beta   90.00
_cell.angle_gamma   90.00
#
_symmetry.space_group_name_H-M   'P 1'
#
loop_
_entity.id
_entity.type
_entity.pdbx_description
1 polymer ?
#
loop_
_entity_poly.entity_id
_entity_poly.type
_entity_poly.pdbx_seq_one_letter_code
_entity_poly.pdbx_strand_id
1 'polypeptide(L)'
;KTNLQSPISGTIESISDVTGQIVIREKPLPVEVDAYVSGRVSDIIKDEGVTVESDAAYVQGIFGIGGEARGDLEIVSGSRDSELTIEDIKESHSGKIIVGGSFIGIDAYKRALELKVRGVVVGGFNYYDLEEVLGYRLGVAITGTENLETSLVVTEGYGNIKMSERTYNLLK
;
A
#
# COMPACT_ATOMS: atom_id res chain seq x y z
N LYS A 1 33.70 -35.84 -23.95
CA LYS A 1 33.48 -34.42 -23.56
C LYS A 1 32.03 -34.29 -23.11
N THR A 2 31.80 -33.89 -21.89
CA THR A 2 30.45 -33.64 -21.37
C THR A 2 30.23 -32.13 -21.39
N ASN A 3 29.17 -31.68 -22.06
CA ASN A 3 28.78 -30.28 -22.07
C ASN A 3 27.78 -30.06 -20.93
N LEU A 4 28.07 -29.12 -20.02
CA LEU A 4 27.17 -28.65 -19.02
C LEU A 4 26.64 -27.29 -19.45
N GLN A 5 25.32 -27.13 -19.40
CA GLN A 5 24.66 -25.87 -19.68
C GLN A 5 24.21 -25.24 -18.36
N SER A 6 24.52 -23.95 -18.17
CA SER A 6 24.05 -23.22 -16.99
C SER A 6 22.53 -23.08 -17.01
N PRO A 7 21.83 -23.34 -15.87
CA PRO A 7 20.41 -23.10 -15.74
C PRO A 7 20.04 -21.62 -15.60
N ILE A 8 21.04 -20.76 -15.37
CA ILE A 8 20.85 -19.31 -15.15
C ILE A 8 21.76 -18.51 -16.10
N SER A 9 21.34 -17.29 -16.42
CA SER A 9 22.14 -16.33 -17.19
C SER A 9 22.97 -15.46 -16.25
N GLY A 10 24.28 -15.38 -16.49
CA GLY A 10 25.16 -14.61 -15.61
C GLY A 10 26.61 -14.60 -16.10
N THR A 11 27.49 -14.08 -15.27
CA THR A 11 28.94 -14.05 -15.48
C THR A 11 29.59 -15.07 -14.56
N ILE A 12 30.52 -15.87 -15.10
CA ILE A 12 31.31 -16.79 -14.28
C ILE A 12 32.20 -15.96 -13.35
N GLU A 13 32.00 -16.11 -12.05
CA GLU A 13 32.77 -15.42 -11.02
C GLU A 13 34.01 -16.21 -10.61
N SER A 14 33.86 -17.52 -10.45
CA SER A 14 34.98 -18.40 -10.13
C SER A 14 34.74 -19.83 -10.58
N ILE A 15 35.81 -20.53 -10.82
CA ILE A 15 35.86 -21.97 -11.14
C ILE A 15 36.86 -22.59 -10.18
N SER A 16 36.47 -23.63 -9.46
CA SER A 16 37.36 -24.39 -8.58
C SER A 16 37.75 -25.72 -9.23
N ASP A 17 39.00 -25.88 -9.57
CA ASP A 17 39.52 -27.14 -10.10
C ASP A 17 39.59 -28.27 -9.05
N VAL A 18 39.55 -27.89 -7.74
CA VAL A 18 39.63 -28.85 -6.62
C VAL A 18 38.25 -29.46 -6.35
N THR A 19 37.20 -28.62 -6.33
CA THR A 19 35.83 -29.07 -5.98
C THR A 19 34.95 -29.29 -7.22
N GLY A 20 35.36 -28.82 -8.38
CA GLY A 20 34.57 -28.83 -9.62
C GLY A 20 33.38 -27.86 -9.57
N GLN A 21 33.35 -26.92 -8.64
CA GLN A 21 32.29 -25.93 -8.51
C GLN A 21 32.52 -24.75 -9.46
N ILE A 22 31.42 -24.29 -10.05
CA ILE A 22 31.38 -23.05 -10.85
C ILE A 22 30.41 -22.09 -10.14
N VAL A 23 30.90 -20.91 -9.80
CA VAL A 23 30.05 -19.83 -9.24
C VAL A 23 29.67 -18.88 -10.37
N ILE A 24 28.39 -18.70 -10.56
CA ILE A 24 27.82 -17.79 -11.55
C ILE A 24 27.12 -16.64 -10.82
N ARG A 25 27.54 -15.42 -11.12
CA ARG A 25 26.90 -14.20 -10.60
C ARG A 25 25.83 -13.75 -11.60
N GLU A 26 24.59 -13.68 -11.15
CA GLU A 26 23.50 -13.07 -11.92
C GLU A 26 23.69 -11.55 -12.03
N LYS A 27 22.97 -10.93 -12.96
CA LYS A 27 22.95 -9.46 -13.03
C LYS A 27 22.35 -8.90 -11.72
N PRO A 28 22.94 -7.81 -11.17
CA PRO A 28 22.34 -7.14 -10.03
C PRO A 28 20.89 -6.76 -10.32
N LEU A 29 20.00 -7.09 -9.41
CA LEU A 29 18.63 -6.60 -9.43
C LEU A 29 18.65 -5.17 -8.86
N PRO A 30 18.16 -4.17 -9.61
CA PRO A 30 18.05 -2.82 -9.05
C PRO A 30 17.04 -2.85 -7.89
N VAL A 31 17.43 -2.27 -6.77
CA VAL A 31 16.52 -2.00 -5.64
C VAL A 31 16.05 -0.56 -5.81
N GLU A 32 14.76 -0.39 -6.05
CA GLU A 32 14.13 0.92 -6.18
C GLU A 32 13.30 1.20 -4.94
N VAL A 33 13.40 2.43 -4.44
CA VAL A 33 12.58 2.93 -3.33
C VAL A 33 11.85 4.17 -3.82
N ASP A 34 10.52 4.12 -3.83
CA ASP A 34 9.69 5.26 -4.22
C ASP A 34 9.59 6.26 -3.04
N ALA A 35 9.69 7.54 -3.32
CA ALA A 35 9.47 8.59 -2.32
C ALA A 35 7.98 8.79 -1.99
N TYR A 36 7.07 8.22 -2.78
CA TYR A 36 5.61 8.33 -2.68
C TYR A 36 5.04 9.75 -2.76
N VAL A 37 5.87 10.77 -2.72
CA VAL A 37 5.49 12.18 -2.83
C VAL A 37 6.30 12.89 -3.91
N SER A 38 5.69 13.85 -4.60
CA SER A 38 6.41 14.78 -5.46
C SER A 38 6.99 15.89 -4.61
N GLY A 39 8.29 16.16 -4.74
CA GLY A 39 8.95 17.14 -3.89
C GLY A 39 10.32 17.52 -4.39
N ARG A 40 11.06 18.22 -3.55
CA ARG A 40 12.44 18.66 -3.80
C ARG A 40 13.39 17.83 -2.94
N VAL A 41 14.48 17.36 -3.54
CA VAL A 41 15.59 16.79 -2.76
C VAL A 41 16.23 17.89 -1.95
N SER A 42 16.16 17.80 -0.62
CA SER A 42 16.72 18.78 0.32
C SER A 42 18.09 18.34 0.83
N ASP A 43 18.35 17.05 0.92
CA ASP A 43 19.62 16.51 1.39
C ASP A 43 19.97 15.19 0.69
N ILE A 44 21.26 14.91 0.60
CA ILE A 44 21.81 13.66 0.05
C ILE A 44 22.64 12.98 1.13
N ILE A 45 22.19 11.83 1.58
CA ILE A 45 22.90 10.99 2.54
C ILE A 45 23.77 10.02 1.75
N LYS A 46 25.08 10.26 1.78
CA LYS A 46 26.02 9.51 0.94
C LYS A 46 25.90 8.01 1.18
N ASP A 47 25.76 7.26 0.09
CA ASP A 47 25.65 5.78 0.03
C ASP A 47 24.39 5.21 0.73
N GLU A 48 23.45 6.06 1.21
CA GLU A 48 22.23 5.63 1.90
C GLU A 48 20.97 6.07 1.17
N GLY A 49 20.89 7.34 0.73
CA GLY A 49 19.69 7.84 0.07
C GLY A 49 19.59 9.35 -0.04
N VAL A 50 18.35 9.82 -0.16
CA VAL A 50 18.05 11.26 -0.26
C VAL A 50 16.86 11.62 0.63
N THR A 51 16.84 12.86 1.13
CA THR A 51 15.67 13.44 1.80
C THR A 51 14.85 14.21 0.79
N VAL A 52 13.56 13.88 0.69
CA VAL A 52 12.61 14.59 -0.18
C VAL A 52 11.66 15.40 0.69
N GLU A 53 11.57 16.70 0.41
CA GLU A 53 10.65 17.63 1.08
C GLU A 53 9.50 17.99 0.14
N SER A 54 8.29 18.04 0.69
CA SER A 54 7.08 18.43 -0.04
C SER A 54 6.18 19.26 0.87
N ASP A 55 5.57 20.30 0.30
CA ASP A 55 4.49 21.04 0.96
C ASP A 55 3.17 20.32 0.70
N ALA A 56 2.62 19.70 1.74
CA ALA A 56 1.42 18.88 1.62
C ALA A 56 0.54 18.91 2.87
N ALA A 57 -0.74 18.63 2.70
CA ALA A 57 -1.60 18.31 3.82
C ALA A 57 -1.22 16.94 4.39
N TYR A 58 -1.23 16.82 5.71
CA TYR A 58 -0.96 15.57 6.42
C TYR A 58 -2.17 15.17 7.25
N VAL A 59 -2.66 13.95 6.99
CA VAL A 59 -3.74 13.32 7.75
C VAL A 59 -3.23 12.03 8.33
N GLN A 60 -3.30 11.89 9.65
CA GLN A 60 -2.94 10.67 10.35
C GLN A 60 -4.20 9.90 10.73
N GLY A 61 -4.30 8.66 10.28
CA GLY A 61 -5.31 7.70 10.73
C GLY A 61 -4.92 7.03 12.05
N ILE A 62 -5.88 6.35 12.66
CA ILE A 62 -5.65 5.54 13.86
C ILE A 62 -4.91 4.26 13.50
N PHE A 63 -5.26 3.66 12.37
CA PHE A 63 -4.53 2.54 11.81
C PHE A 63 -4.68 2.48 10.28
N GLY A 64 -3.77 1.73 9.65
CA GLY A 64 -3.82 1.40 8.24
C GLY A 64 -3.31 -0.02 7.98
N ILE A 65 -3.79 -0.63 6.92
CA ILE A 65 -3.34 -1.94 6.43
C ILE A 65 -3.12 -1.87 4.91
N GLY A 66 -2.31 -2.78 4.37
CA GLY A 66 -2.10 -2.94 2.93
C GLY A 66 -0.89 -2.20 2.36
N GLY A 67 0.00 -1.68 3.22
CA GLY A 67 1.23 -1.01 2.78
C GLY A 67 1.01 0.39 2.19
N GLU A 68 2.04 0.89 1.50
CA GLU A 68 2.00 2.20 0.88
C GLU A 68 1.27 2.17 -0.46
N ALA A 69 0.44 3.18 -0.69
CA ALA A 69 -0.27 3.37 -1.95
C ALA A 69 -0.15 4.82 -2.44
N ARG A 70 -0.13 4.98 -3.75
CA ARG A 70 -0.10 6.29 -4.42
C ARG A 70 -1.21 6.34 -5.47
N GLY A 71 -1.93 7.44 -5.51
CA GLY A 71 -3.01 7.67 -6.48
C GLY A 71 -3.67 9.02 -6.29
N ASP A 72 -4.49 9.42 -7.25
CA ASP A 72 -5.34 10.60 -7.13
C ASP A 72 -6.42 10.35 -6.08
N LEU A 73 -6.68 11.37 -5.24
CA LEU A 73 -7.78 11.34 -4.27
C LEU A 73 -9.11 11.64 -4.95
N GLU A 74 -10.13 10.85 -4.61
CA GLU A 74 -11.51 11.11 -5.02
C GLU A 74 -12.48 10.95 -3.84
N ILE A 75 -13.25 11.99 -3.54
CA ILE A 75 -14.33 11.93 -2.55
C ILE A 75 -15.50 11.20 -3.17
N VAL A 76 -15.84 10.05 -2.64
CA VAL A 76 -16.91 9.19 -3.18
C VAL A 76 -18.17 9.29 -2.33
N SER A 77 -18.04 9.52 -1.03
CA SER A 77 -19.19 9.71 -0.13
C SER A 77 -19.83 11.09 -0.28
N GLY A 78 -21.14 11.16 -0.12
CA GLY A 78 -21.89 12.43 -0.17
C GLY A 78 -21.58 13.35 1.03
N SER A 79 -21.14 12.79 2.15
CA SER A 79 -20.78 13.52 3.36
C SER A 79 -19.84 12.70 4.26
N ARG A 80 -19.28 13.35 5.27
CA ARG A 80 -18.45 12.70 6.29
C ARG A 80 -19.21 11.69 7.18
N ASP A 81 -20.54 11.76 7.17
CA ASP A 81 -21.41 10.87 7.94
C ASP A 81 -21.93 9.69 7.11
N SER A 82 -21.76 9.72 5.78
CA SER A 82 -22.26 8.68 4.88
C SER A 82 -21.40 7.43 4.94
N GLU A 83 -22.02 6.27 4.92
CA GLU A 83 -21.33 5.01 4.68
C GLU A 83 -20.94 4.90 3.22
N LEU A 84 -19.83 4.25 2.96
CA LEU A 84 -19.38 3.90 1.60
C LEU A 84 -19.95 2.53 1.26
N THR A 85 -20.83 2.49 0.27
CA THR A 85 -21.52 1.28 -0.16
C THR A 85 -20.91 0.69 -1.42
N ILE A 86 -21.33 -0.52 -1.80
CA ILE A 86 -20.88 -1.18 -3.04
C ILE A 86 -21.22 -0.31 -4.27
N GLU A 87 -22.38 0.32 -4.28
CA GLU A 87 -22.89 1.13 -5.39
C GLU A 87 -22.08 2.42 -5.61
N ASP A 88 -21.41 2.89 -4.56
CA ASP A 88 -20.55 4.06 -4.63
C ASP A 88 -19.21 3.75 -5.31
N ILE A 89 -18.78 2.47 -5.34
CA ILE A 89 -17.49 2.04 -5.86
C ILE A 89 -17.62 1.59 -7.31
N LYS A 90 -17.07 2.39 -8.23
CA LYS A 90 -17.20 2.25 -9.68
C LYS A 90 -15.86 1.89 -10.34
N GLU A 91 -15.92 1.39 -11.56
CA GLU A 91 -14.73 1.10 -12.38
C GLU A 91 -13.83 2.33 -12.59
N SER A 92 -14.41 3.55 -12.60
CA SER A 92 -13.66 4.81 -12.71
C SER A 92 -12.73 5.10 -11.52
N HIS A 93 -12.90 4.39 -10.41
CA HIS A 93 -12.05 4.51 -9.21
C HIS A 93 -10.80 3.61 -9.25
N SER A 94 -10.65 2.79 -10.32
CA SER A 94 -9.45 1.97 -10.51
C SER A 94 -8.19 2.84 -10.52
N GLY A 95 -7.19 2.46 -9.74
CA GLY A 95 -5.93 3.19 -9.62
C GLY A 95 -5.96 4.44 -8.75
N LYS A 96 -7.11 4.82 -8.19
CA LYS A 96 -7.29 5.99 -7.31
C LYS A 96 -7.31 5.61 -5.84
N ILE A 97 -7.20 6.62 -5.00
CA ILE A 97 -7.46 6.54 -3.55
C ILE A 97 -8.83 7.18 -3.31
N ILE A 98 -9.79 6.40 -2.85
CA ILE A 98 -11.14 6.87 -2.58
C ILE A 98 -11.33 7.26 -1.12
N VAL A 99 -12.06 8.34 -0.90
CA VAL A 99 -12.38 8.85 0.43
C VAL A 99 -13.86 8.64 0.67
N GLY A 100 -14.18 7.82 1.67
CA GLY A 100 -15.53 7.62 2.16
C GLY A 100 -15.85 8.58 3.31
N GLY A 101 -17.00 8.35 3.94
CA GLY A 101 -17.42 9.10 5.13
C GLY A 101 -17.14 8.33 6.41
N SER A 102 -18.22 7.85 7.05
CA SER A 102 -18.15 7.25 8.37
C SER A 102 -17.67 5.80 8.42
N PHE A 103 -17.93 5.03 7.37
CA PHE A 103 -17.74 3.58 7.42
C PHE A 103 -17.65 2.97 6.02
N ILE A 104 -16.97 1.84 5.92
CA ILE A 104 -17.04 0.91 4.80
C ILE A 104 -17.25 -0.51 5.34
N GLY A 105 -18.24 -1.23 4.79
CA GLY A 105 -18.44 -2.65 5.08
C GLY A 105 -17.52 -3.53 4.25
N ILE A 106 -17.40 -4.80 4.68
CA ILE A 106 -16.52 -5.78 4.03
C ILE A 106 -16.82 -5.97 2.55
N ASP A 107 -18.10 -6.03 2.16
CA ASP A 107 -18.50 -6.27 0.77
C ASP A 107 -18.10 -5.08 -0.14
N ALA A 108 -18.26 -3.85 0.36
CA ALA A 108 -17.80 -2.66 -0.35
C ALA A 108 -16.26 -2.62 -0.44
N TYR A 109 -15.55 -3.02 0.61
CA TYR A 109 -14.08 -3.11 0.57
C TYR A 109 -13.60 -4.19 -0.40
N LYS A 110 -14.23 -5.37 -0.42
CA LYS A 110 -13.95 -6.43 -1.42
C LYS A 110 -14.19 -5.92 -2.85
N ARG A 111 -15.25 -5.12 -3.06
CA ARG A 111 -15.49 -4.48 -4.35
C ARG A 111 -14.36 -3.51 -4.74
N ALA A 112 -13.81 -2.76 -3.79
CA ALA A 112 -12.65 -1.90 -4.03
C ALA A 112 -11.42 -2.71 -4.45
N LEU A 113 -11.16 -3.86 -3.81
CA LEU A 113 -10.10 -4.80 -4.19
C LEU A 113 -10.28 -5.31 -5.62
N GLU A 114 -11.48 -5.80 -5.98
CA GLU A 114 -11.79 -6.30 -7.32
C GLU A 114 -11.53 -5.26 -8.42
N LEU A 115 -11.90 -4.01 -8.15
CA LEU A 115 -11.71 -2.88 -9.07
C LEU A 115 -10.31 -2.27 -9.03
N LYS A 116 -9.39 -2.83 -8.23
CA LYS A 116 -8.01 -2.34 -8.10
C LYS A 116 -7.95 -0.87 -7.69
N VAL A 117 -8.80 -0.48 -6.75
CA VAL A 117 -8.69 0.80 -6.05
C VAL A 117 -7.40 0.77 -5.25
N ARG A 118 -6.58 1.81 -5.33
CA ARG A 118 -5.27 1.83 -4.65
C ARG A 118 -5.37 1.99 -3.15
N GLY A 119 -6.37 2.73 -2.69
CA GLY A 119 -6.58 2.92 -1.26
C GLY A 119 -7.98 3.39 -0.94
N VAL A 120 -8.41 3.13 0.28
CA VAL A 120 -9.67 3.57 0.84
C VAL A 120 -9.39 4.29 2.15
N VAL A 121 -9.92 5.51 2.29
CA VAL A 121 -9.83 6.31 3.52
C VAL A 121 -11.23 6.50 4.07
N VAL A 122 -11.48 6.05 5.29
CA VAL A 122 -12.81 6.11 5.95
C VAL A 122 -12.68 6.44 7.42
N GLY A 123 -13.76 6.88 8.05
CA GLY A 123 -13.84 7.11 9.49
C GLY A 123 -13.67 5.83 10.29
N GLY A 124 -14.35 4.78 9.90
CA GLY A 124 -14.36 3.53 10.63
C GLY A 124 -14.43 2.27 9.78
N PHE A 125 -14.07 1.15 10.38
CA PHE A 125 -14.14 -0.19 9.82
C PHE A 125 -14.47 -1.22 10.92
N ASN A 126 -15.06 -2.36 10.56
CA ASN A 126 -15.38 -3.38 11.54
C ASN A 126 -14.15 -4.23 11.87
N TYR A 127 -13.83 -4.41 13.14
CA TYR A 127 -12.70 -5.23 13.57
C TYR A 127 -12.78 -6.68 13.09
N TYR A 128 -13.96 -7.30 13.14
CA TYR A 128 -14.12 -8.70 12.71
C TYR A 128 -13.98 -8.87 11.19
N ASP A 129 -14.45 -7.90 10.43
CA ASP A 129 -14.29 -7.90 8.98
C ASP A 129 -12.82 -7.75 8.58
N LEU A 130 -12.02 -7.09 9.42
CA LEU A 130 -10.59 -6.96 9.21
C LEU A 130 -9.86 -8.31 9.30
N GLU A 131 -10.25 -9.17 10.24
CA GLU A 131 -9.73 -10.54 10.32
C GLU A 131 -10.08 -11.35 9.07
N GLU A 132 -11.27 -11.16 8.50
CA GLU A 132 -11.69 -11.82 7.27
C GLU A 132 -10.88 -11.34 6.05
N VAL A 133 -10.63 -10.05 5.95
CA VAL A 133 -9.82 -9.46 4.87
C VAL A 133 -8.38 -9.96 4.92
N LEU A 134 -7.80 -10.03 6.10
CA LEU A 134 -6.41 -10.46 6.28
C LEU A 134 -6.24 -11.98 6.20
N GLY A 135 -7.31 -12.75 6.44
CA GLY A 135 -7.26 -14.21 6.49
C GLY A 135 -6.60 -14.78 7.75
N TYR A 136 -6.27 -13.94 8.73
CA TYR A 136 -5.72 -14.33 10.03
C TYR A 136 -6.18 -13.37 11.13
N ARG A 137 -6.15 -13.85 12.39
CA ARG A 137 -6.45 -13.00 13.53
C ARG A 137 -5.36 -11.96 13.74
N LEU A 138 -5.79 -10.72 13.84
CA LEU A 138 -4.90 -9.64 14.22
C LEU A 138 -4.37 -9.90 15.62
N GLY A 139 -3.05 -10.00 15.71
CA GLY A 139 -2.35 -10.02 16.99
C GLY A 139 -2.36 -8.63 17.65
N VAL A 140 -1.47 -8.45 18.61
CA VAL A 140 -1.35 -7.19 19.38
C VAL A 140 -0.85 -6.00 18.54
N ALA A 141 -0.30 -6.26 17.35
CA ALA A 141 0.23 -5.21 16.47
C ALA A 141 -0.23 -5.41 15.03
N ILE A 142 -0.86 -4.40 14.47
CA ILE A 142 -1.02 -4.21 13.02
C ILE A 142 0.26 -3.51 12.58
N THR A 143 1.02 -4.14 11.70
CA THR A 143 2.32 -3.61 11.25
C THR A 143 2.19 -2.67 10.05
N GLY A 144 1.02 -2.69 9.36
CA GLY A 144 0.78 -1.92 8.14
C GLY A 144 1.52 -2.48 6.90
N THR A 145 2.25 -3.59 7.07
CA THR A 145 3.03 -4.22 5.99
C THR A 145 2.32 -5.42 5.35
N GLU A 146 1.05 -5.59 5.67
CA GLU A 146 0.20 -6.62 5.09
C GLU A 146 0.10 -6.40 3.57
N ASN A 147 0.39 -7.45 2.81
CA ASN A 147 0.43 -7.37 1.34
C ASN A 147 -0.99 -7.45 0.75
N LEU A 148 -1.70 -6.33 0.83
CA LEU A 148 -3.02 -6.15 0.20
C LEU A 148 -2.88 -5.24 -1.03
N GLU A 149 -3.62 -5.54 -2.07
CA GLU A 149 -3.61 -4.72 -3.30
C GLU A 149 -4.27 -3.34 -3.11
N THR A 150 -5.14 -3.19 -2.09
CA THR A 150 -5.82 -1.95 -1.74
C THR A 150 -5.50 -1.59 -0.29
N SER A 151 -4.87 -0.45 -0.06
CA SER A 151 -4.61 0.04 1.29
C SER A 151 -5.90 0.53 1.95
N LEU A 152 -6.08 0.26 3.23
CA LEU A 152 -7.18 0.80 4.03
C LEU A 152 -6.61 1.70 5.12
N VAL A 153 -7.08 2.94 5.17
CA VAL A 153 -6.76 3.90 6.23
C VAL A 153 -8.02 4.24 7.00
N VAL A 154 -8.02 3.96 8.29
CA VAL A 154 -9.12 4.27 9.21
C VAL A 154 -8.73 5.45 10.07
N THR A 155 -9.52 6.53 10.01
CA THR A 155 -9.15 7.81 10.63
C THR A 155 -9.63 7.93 12.07
N GLU A 156 -10.77 7.32 12.42
CA GLU A 156 -11.40 7.52 13.74
C GLU A 156 -11.39 6.25 14.61
N GLY A 157 -11.55 5.06 14.02
CA GLY A 157 -11.48 3.82 14.79
C GLY A 157 -12.38 2.68 14.30
N TYR A 158 -12.63 1.72 15.19
CA TYR A 158 -13.48 0.59 14.87
C TYR A 158 -14.96 0.93 14.99
N GLY A 159 -15.76 0.46 14.03
CA GLY A 159 -17.20 0.67 13.94
C GLY A 159 -17.58 1.79 12.98
N ASN A 160 -18.85 2.13 12.96
CA ASN A 160 -19.38 3.23 12.15
C ASN A 160 -19.16 4.56 12.89
N ILE A 161 -18.07 5.24 12.56
CA ILE A 161 -17.67 6.50 13.20
C ILE A 161 -17.50 7.54 12.11
N LYS A 162 -18.28 8.62 12.18
CA LYS A 162 -18.16 9.72 11.23
C LYS A 162 -16.77 10.32 11.24
N MET A 163 -16.21 10.54 10.06
CA MET A 163 -14.93 11.20 9.90
C MET A 163 -14.98 12.61 10.52
N SER A 164 -13.90 13.03 11.18
CA SER A 164 -13.85 14.39 11.74
C SER A 164 -14.01 15.42 10.61
N GLU A 165 -14.65 16.53 10.90
CA GLU A 165 -14.87 17.60 9.93
C GLU A 165 -13.55 18.14 9.38
N ARG A 166 -12.55 18.28 10.24
CA ARG A 166 -11.21 18.73 9.83
C ARG A 166 -10.56 17.77 8.85
N THR A 167 -10.59 16.47 9.16
CA THR A 167 -10.01 15.42 8.29
C THR A 167 -10.71 15.40 6.95
N TYR A 168 -12.04 15.36 6.93
CA TYR A 168 -12.81 15.33 5.70
C TYR A 168 -12.57 16.55 4.81
N ASN A 169 -12.49 17.74 5.42
CA ASN A 169 -12.22 18.98 4.66
C ASN A 169 -10.77 19.07 4.14
N LEU A 170 -9.79 18.44 4.81
CA LEU A 170 -8.43 18.36 4.30
C LEU A 170 -8.27 17.39 3.13
N LEU A 171 -9.10 16.34 3.08
CA LEU A 171 -9.10 15.35 2.01
C LEU A 171 -9.93 15.78 0.78
N LYS A 172 -10.80 16.76 0.93
CA LYS A 172 -11.63 17.34 -0.13
C LYS A 172 -10.89 18.37 -0.98
#